data_5a257c92a239c2241972b0e99d4de1cf
#
_entry.id   5a257c92a239c2241972b0e99d4de1cf
#
_cell.length_a   1.000
_cell.length_b   1.000
_cell.length_c   1.000
_cell.angle_alpha   90.00
_cell.angle_beta   90.00
_cell.angle_gamma   90.00
#
_symmetry.space_group_name_H-M   'P 1'
#
loop_
_entity.id
_entity.type
_entity.pdbx_description
1 polymer ?
#
loop_
_entity_poly.entity_id
_entity_poly.type
_entity_poly.pdbx_seq_one_letter_code
_entity_poly.pdbx_strand_id
1 'polypeptide(L)'
;HISADCAPYGRKRDEAVEEALGDIELVRSGSPYAVTPGRVRKQDGTPFKVFTPFRNAWLDHGWRKPADTGKSTLDWIKPSHGTALPKIEEKLPDALKLWEEFRDERLHDYDTTRDRPDLDATSRLAAYLRFGVLHPRTLLQDCDGTFRSELAWREFYADVLWHKPETARENYDRRFDRMKHDNDEELFEAWKQGRTGYPIVDAGMRQLLQEGFMHNRVRMIVASFLVKDLHLPWWWGARHFMKHLVDGDVASNQHNWQWVAGCGTDAAPFFRIFNPTTQAKKFDPDGVYVRKYAPDSHTLEPIVDHAVERQVALDRYQAIK
;
A
#
# COMPACT_ATOMS: atom_id res chain seq x y z
N HIS A 1 16.02 -23.50 0.79
CA HIS A 1 14.97 -22.93 1.64
C HIS A 1 14.63 -21.51 1.20
N ILE A 2 13.34 -21.22 1.07
CA ILE A 2 12.84 -19.86 0.76
C ILE A 2 11.67 -19.49 1.70
N SER A 3 11.40 -18.20 1.84
CA SER A 3 10.12 -17.72 2.38
C SER A 3 9.05 -17.83 1.28
N ALA A 4 7.88 -18.36 1.60
CA ALA A 4 6.79 -18.49 0.64
C ALA A 4 6.30 -17.11 0.18
N ASP A 5 6.36 -16.85 -1.13
CA ASP A 5 5.71 -15.66 -1.70
C ASP A 5 4.21 -15.92 -1.86
N CYS A 6 3.39 -14.97 -1.43
CA CYS A 6 1.94 -15.09 -1.48
C CYS A 6 1.31 -14.33 -2.66
N ALA A 7 2.07 -13.50 -3.36
CA ALA A 7 1.61 -12.76 -4.54
C ALA A 7 1.57 -13.67 -5.78
N PRO A 8 0.66 -13.43 -6.74
CA PRO A 8 0.50 -14.31 -7.90
C PRO A 8 1.77 -14.50 -8.73
N TYR A 9 2.56 -13.44 -8.91
CA TYR A 9 3.84 -13.52 -9.63
C TYR A 9 4.86 -14.38 -8.87
N GLY A 10 5.03 -14.13 -7.56
CA GLY A 10 6.00 -14.84 -6.75
C GLY A 10 5.70 -16.34 -6.66
N ARG A 11 4.43 -16.71 -6.55
CA ARG A 11 3.99 -18.12 -6.58
C ARG A 11 4.41 -18.82 -7.88
N LYS A 12 4.10 -18.19 -9.04
CA LYS A 12 4.49 -18.74 -10.34
C LYS A 12 6.02 -18.83 -10.51
N ARG A 13 6.75 -17.83 -10.01
CA ARG A 13 8.22 -17.88 -10.00
C ARG A 13 8.73 -19.04 -9.16
N ASP A 14 8.19 -19.22 -7.95
CA ASP A 14 8.62 -20.27 -7.03
C ASP A 14 8.29 -21.67 -7.59
N GLU A 15 7.13 -21.83 -8.25
CA GLU A 15 6.75 -23.05 -8.97
C GLU A 15 7.73 -23.36 -10.13
N ALA A 16 8.09 -22.35 -10.93
CA ALA A 16 9.07 -22.51 -12.01
C ALA A 16 10.48 -22.82 -11.50
N VAL A 17 10.88 -22.25 -10.36
CA VAL A 17 12.16 -22.56 -9.72
C VAL A 17 12.16 -24.01 -9.21
N GLU A 18 11.09 -24.47 -8.57
CA GLU A 18 10.94 -25.84 -8.08
C GLU A 18 11.03 -26.85 -9.22
N GLU A 19 10.36 -26.58 -10.34
CA GLU A 19 10.46 -27.41 -11.56
C GLU A 19 11.89 -27.45 -12.11
N ALA A 20 12.59 -26.32 -12.14
CA ALA A 20 13.96 -26.23 -12.63
C ALA A 20 14.99 -26.91 -11.71
N LEU A 21 14.71 -27.08 -10.43
CA LEU A 21 15.56 -27.77 -9.47
C LEU A 21 15.57 -29.31 -9.64
N GLY A 22 14.54 -29.87 -10.31
CA GLY A 22 14.43 -31.32 -10.53
C GLY A 22 14.33 -32.09 -9.20
N ASP A 23 15.34 -32.91 -8.92
CA ASP A 23 15.39 -33.76 -7.70
C ASP A 23 15.76 -32.98 -6.41
N ILE A 24 16.10 -31.70 -6.52
CA ILE A 24 16.44 -30.86 -5.35
C ILE A 24 15.16 -30.27 -4.75
N GLU A 25 14.87 -30.62 -3.51
CA GLU A 25 13.67 -30.14 -2.81
C GLU A 25 13.72 -28.60 -2.57
N LEU A 26 12.66 -27.89 -2.95
CA LEU A 26 12.45 -26.50 -2.59
C LEU A 26 11.58 -26.38 -1.33
N VAL A 27 12.21 -26.13 -0.18
CA VAL A 27 11.51 -26.01 1.11
C VAL A 27 11.03 -24.57 1.33
N ARG A 28 9.71 -24.39 1.42
CA ARG A 28 9.09 -23.09 1.73
C ARG A 28 8.87 -22.96 3.23
N SER A 29 9.58 -22.04 3.89
CA SER A 29 9.55 -21.83 5.34
C SER A 29 9.03 -20.44 5.70
N GLY A 30 7.83 -20.38 6.29
CA GLY A 30 7.21 -19.10 6.69
C GLY A 30 6.73 -18.25 5.52
N SER A 31 6.48 -16.98 5.78
CA SER A 31 6.06 -15.98 4.81
C SER A 31 6.44 -14.58 5.31
N PRO A 32 6.38 -13.53 4.48
CA PRO A 32 6.66 -12.15 4.91
C PRO A 32 5.52 -11.53 5.75
N TYR A 33 4.63 -12.37 6.30
CA TYR A 33 3.46 -11.98 7.11
C TYR A 33 3.52 -12.65 8.48
N ALA A 34 2.92 -12.01 9.50
CA ALA A 34 2.83 -12.59 10.83
C ALA A 34 2.03 -13.89 10.83
N VAL A 35 0.91 -13.88 10.08
CA VAL A 35 0.10 -15.07 9.77
C VAL A 35 0.07 -15.24 8.25
N THR A 36 0.52 -16.39 7.77
CA THR A 36 0.52 -16.69 6.34
C THR A 36 -0.89 -16.55 5.75
N PRO A 37 -1.07 -15.82 4.63
CA PRO A 37 -2.35 -15.71 3.93
C PRO A 37 -3.04 -17.05 3.69
N GLY A 38 -4.35 -17.08 3.79
CA GLY A 38 -5.18 -18.29 3.70
C GLY A 38 -5.34 -19.08 5.00
N ARG A 39 -4.71 -18.67 6.11
CA ARG A 39 -4.85 -19.33 7.41
C ARG A 39 -5.95 -18.74 8.29
N VAL A 40 -6.22 -17.44 8.18
CA VAL A 40 -7.30 -16.78 8.93
C VAL A 40 -8.60 -16.96 8.16
N ARG A 41 -9.51 -17.79 8.69
CA ARG A 41 -10.77 -18.15 8.02
C ARG A 41 -11.95 -18.04 8.97
N LYS A 42 -13.14 -17.88 8.41
CA LYS A 42 -14.39 -18.02 9.16
C LYS A 42 -14.62 -19.46 9.59
N GLN A 43 -15.59 -19.67 10.45
CA GLN A 43 -15.97 -21.01 10.90
C GLN A 43 -16.42 -21.94 9.76
N ASP A 44 -17.03 -21.38 8.71
CA ASP A 44 -17.43 -22.10 7.50
C ASP A 44 -16.27 -22.35 6.51
N GLY A 45 -15.04 -22.00 6.87
CA GLY A 45 -13.84 -22.15 6.04
C GLY A 45 -13.68 -21.09 4.96
N THR A 46 -14.64 -20.17 4.78
CA THR A 46 -14.55 -19.12 3.76
C THR A 46 -13.67 -17.94 4.22
N PRO A 47 -13.08 -17.17 3.26
CA PRO A 47 -12.27 -16.00 3.60
C PRO A 47 -13.14 -14.84 4.09
N PHE A 48 -12.51 -13.95 4.83
CA PHE A 48 -13.12 -12.69 5.23
C PHE A 48 -13.17 -11.70 4.06
N LYS A 49 -14.25 -10.91 4.01
CA LYS A 49 -14.45 -9.83 3.03
C LYS A 49 -14.44 -8.45 3.66
N VAL A 50 -14.41 -8.38 5.00
CA VAL A 50 -14.49 -7.15 5.79
C VAL A 50 -13.35 -7.15 6.80
N PHE A 51 -12.68 -6.02 6.95
CA PHE A 51 -11.46 -5.91 7.75
C PHE A 51 -11.69 -6.19 9.23
N THR A 52 -12.70 -5.57 9.85
CA THR A 52 -12.88 -5.70 11.31
C THR A 52 -13.06 -7.16 11.78
N PRO A 53 -13.91 -7.98 11.15
CA PRO A 53 -13.97 -9.40 11.46
C PRO A 53 -12.68 -10.17 11.18
N PHE A 54 -11.96 -9.83 10.09
CA PHE A 54 -10.65 -10.41 9.80
C PHE A 54 -9.66 -10.11 10.91
N ARG A 55 -9.52 -8.81 11.28
CA ARG A 55 -8.61 -8.39 12.34
C ARG A 55 -8.85 -9.11 13.64
N ASN A 56 -10.11 -9.27 14.04
CA ASN A 56 -10.45 -9.98 15.28
C ASN A 56 -10.04 -11.44 15.20
N ALA A 57 -10.37 -12.15 14.11
CA ALA A 57 -9.95 -13.53 13.89
C ALA A 57 -8.42 -13.68 13.77
N TRP A 58 -7.73 -12.69 13.21
CA TRP A 58 -6.28 -12.66 13.11
C TRP A 58 -5.63 -12.48 14.50
N LEU A 59 -6.20 -11.64 15.37
CA LEU A 59 -5.78 -11.51 16.76
C LEU A 59 -5.99 -12.82 17.56
N ASP A 60 -7.15 -13.45 17.39
CA ASP A 60 -7.48 -14.72 18.04
C ASP A 60 -6.57 -15.87 17.55
N HIS A 61 -6.24 -15.90 16.26
CA HIS A 61 -5.29 -16.87 15.71
C HIS A 61 -3.91 -16.71 16.34
N GLY A 62 -3.50 -15.48 16.62
CA GLY A 62 -2.17 -15.16 17.12
C GLY A 62 -1.05 -15.52 16.13
N TRP A 63 0.18 -15.29 16.53
CA TRP A 63 1.39 -15.56 15.75
C TRP A 63 2.52 -16.03 16.64
N ARG A 64 3.48 -16.73 16.04
CA ARG A 64 4.70 -17.14 16.73
C ARG A 64 5.59 -15.93 17.02
N LYS A 65 6.41 -16.01 18.07
CA LYS A 65 7.50 -15.06 18.28
C LYS A 65 8.42 -15.00 17.07
N PRO A 66 9.16 -13.90 16.82
CA PRO A 66 10.24 -13.87 15.86
C PRO A 66 11.18 -15.06 16.06
N ALA A 67 11.70 -15.60 14.96
CA ALA A 67 12.71 -16.66 15.06
C ALA A 67 13.98 -16.09 15.70
N ASP A 68 14.60 -16.87 16.58
CA ASP A 68 15.95 -16.58 17.01
C ASP A 68 16.89 -16.89 15.85
N THR A 69 17.49 -15.86 15.29
CA THR A 69 18.46 -15.94 14.21
C THR A 69 19.90 -15.97 14.74
N GLY A 70 20.09 -16.42 15.99
CA GLY A 70 21.40 -16.48 16.64
C GLY A 70 22.52 -16.96 15.71
N LYS A 71 23.78 -16.82 16.12
CA LYS A 71 24.97 -17.15 15.33
C LYS A 71 25.05 -18.65 15.01
N SER A 72 24.21 -19.11 14.08
CA SER A 72 24.37 -20.45 13.51
C SER A 72 25.58 -20.44 12.57
N THR A 73 26.51 -21.32 12.81
CA THR A 73 27.58 -21.66 11.85
C THR A 73 26.95 -22.44 10.71
N LEU A 74 26.64 -21.75 9.60
CA LEU A 74 26.19 -22.41 8.36
C LEU A 74 27.41 -22.66 7.48
N ASP A 75 27.55 -23.89 7.01
CA ASP A 75 28.48 -24.20 5.92
C ASP A 75 27.90 -23.69 4.61
N TRP A 76 28.35 -22.51 4.21
CA TRP A 76 27.92 -21.90 2.96
C TRP A 76 28.62 -22.57 1.76
N ILE A 77 27.82 -23.03 0.80
CA ILE A 77 28.33 -23.44 -0.50
C ILE A 77 28.84 -22.18 -1.22
N LYS A 78 30.10 -22.15 -1.60
CA LYS A 78 30.63 -21.10 -2.45
C LYS A 78 30.13 -21.33 -3.88
N PRO A 79 29.33 -20.45 -4.47
CA PRO A 79 28.91 -20.61 -5.86
C PRO A 79 30.11 -20.55 -6.78
N SER A 80 30.17 -21.47 -7.75
CA SER A 80 31.23 -21.51 -8.76
C SER A 80 31.15 -20.35 -9.75
N HIS A 81 29.95 -19.80 -9.91
CA HIS A 81 29.63 -18.62 -10.73
C HIS A 81 28.68 -17.69 -9.97
N GLY A 82 28.97 -16.42 -9.99
CA GLY A 82 28.11 -15.39 -9.37
C GLY A 82 28.17 -14.12 -10.19
N THR A 83 27.03 -13.47 -10.35
CA THR A 83 26.98 -12.10 -10.87
C THR A 83 27.50 -11.16 -9.77
N ALA A 84 28.48 -10.34 -10.10
CA ALA A 84 28.94 -9.32 -9.17
C ALA A 84 27.78 -8.38 -8.81
N LEU A 85 27.51 -8.24 -7.50
CA LEU A 85 26.54 -7.26 -7.06
C LEU A 85 27.05 -5.84 -7.35
N PRO A 86 26.18 -4.91 -7.76
CA PRO A 86 26.57 -3.53 -7.90
C PRO A 86 27.09 -3.00 -6.55
N LYS A 87 28.09 -2.15 -6.58
CA LYS A 87 28.53 -1.44 -5.36
C LYS A 87 27.43 -0.52 -4.92
N ILE A 88 26.91 -0.75 -3.72
CA ILE A 88 25.96 0.15 -3.07
C ILE A 88 26.81 1.14 -2.27
N GLU A 89 26.84 2.39 -2.69
CA GLU A 89 27.62 3.46 -2.03
C GLU A 89 26.89 4.01 -0.80
N GLU A 90 25.56 3.99 -0.81
CA GLU A 90 24.74 4.44 0.30
C GLU A 90 24.37 3.28 1.24
N LYS A 91 24.63 3.44 2.53
CA LYS A 91 24.13 2.53 3.55
C LYS A 91 22.67 2.84 3.83
N LEU A 92 21.79 1.86 3.61
CA LEU A 92 20.42 1.97 4.08
C LEU A 92 20.40 2.09 5.62
N PRO A 93 19.53 2.92 6.18
CA PRO A 93 19.32 2.97 7.63
C PRO A 93 19.03 1.57 8.20
N ASP A 94 19.47 1.33 9.42
CA ASP A 94 19.15 0.10 10.14
C ASP A 94 17.65 0.06 10.45
N ALA A 95 16.95 -0.91 9.90
CA ALA A 95 15.49 -1.04 10.01
C ALA A 95 15.05 -1.27 11.47
N LEU A 96 15.84 -1.99 12.27
CA LEU A 96 15.52 -2.23 13.67
C LEU A 96 15.69 -0.94 14.48
N LYS A 97 16.75 -0.19 14.23
CA LYS A 97 16.97 1.10 14.87
C LYS A 97 15.87 2.11 14.53
N LEU A 98 15.42 2.17 13.25
CA LEU A 98 14.29 3.00 12.86
C LEU A 98 12.99 2.60 13.58
N TRP A 99 12.79 1.30 13.80
CA TRP A 99 11.65 0.82 14.59
C TRP A 99 11.75 1.26 16.04
N GLU A 100 12.91 1.08 16.68
CA GLU A 100 13.14 1.46 18.08
C GLU A 100 12.93 2.96 18.29
N GLU A 101 13.48 3.81 17.41
CA GLU A 101 13.29 5.26 17.44
C GLU A 101 11.81 5.64 17.28
N PHE A 102 11.10 5.03 16.31
CA PHE A 102 9.68 5.29 16.13
C PHE A 102 8.84 4.83 17.32
N ARG A 103 9.13 3.62 17.84
CA ARG A 103 8.45 3.06 19.03
C ARG A 103 8.58 3.96 20.24
N ASP A 104 9.79 4.40 20.52
CA ASP A 104 10.11 5.12 21.74
C ASP A 104 9.68 6.60 21.70
N GLU A 105 9.70 7.22 20.51
CA GLU A 105 9.46 8.65 20.37
C GLU A 105 8.06 9.01 19.83
N ARG A 106 7.43 8.17 18.99
CA ARG A 106 6.26 8.58 18.19
C ARG A 106 5.07 7.62 18.22
N LEU A 107 5.28 6.37 18.65
CA LEU A 107 4.20 5.37 18.64
C LEU A 107 3.04 5.75 19.57
N HIS A 108 3.33 6.41 20.69
CA HIS A 108 2.34 6.80 21.70
C HIS A 108 1.29 7.80 21.18
N ASP A 109 1.66 8.66 20.21
CA ASP A 109 0.78 9.66 19.60
C ASP A 109 0.29 9.25 18.19
N TYR A 110 0.62 8.05 17.75
CA TYR A 110 0.40 7.61 16.36
C TYR A 110 -1.07 7.66 15.93
N ASP A 111 -2.01 7.37 16.80
CA ASP A 111 -3.44 7.37 16.48
C ASP A 111 -3.96 8.78 16.12
N THR A 112 -3.38 9.82 16.70
CA THR A 112 -3.74 11.22 16.45
C THR A 112 -2.91 11.88 15.36
N THR A 113 -1.65 11.47 15.20
CA THR A 113 -0.69 12.12 14.28
C THR A 113 -0.57 11.42 12.92
N ARG A 114 -0.97 10.16 12.81
CA ARG A 114 -0.84 9.35 11.60
C ARG A 114 -1.46 9.94 10.33
N ASP A 115 -2.41 10.84 10.47
CA ASP A 115 -3.11 11.48 9.37
C ASP A 115 -2.51 12.84 8.97
N ARG A 116 -1.44 13.29 9.62
CA ARG A 116 -0.79 14.57 9.45
C ARG A 116 0.46 14.44 8.57
N PRO A 117 0.36 14.72 7.25
CA PRO A 117 1.50 14.62 6.33
C PRO A 117 2.56 15.70 6.56
N ASP A 118 2.20 16.79 7.24
CA ASP A 118 3.09 17.87 7.64
C ASP A 118 4.01 17.50 8.82
N LEU A 119 3.69 16.39 9.52
CA LEU A 119 4.49 15.86 10.62
C LEU A 119 5.30 14.65 10.17
N ASP A 120 6.50 14.48 10.72
CA ASP A 120 7.26 13.23 10.57
C ASP A 120 6.81 12.20 11.61
N ALA A 121 5.53 11.82 11.54
CA ALA A 121 4.85 11.00 12.54
C ALA A 121 4.61 9.55 12.11
N THR A 122 5.13 9.14 10.95
CA THR A 122 4.99 7.76 10.46
C THR A 122 6.29 6.97 10.61
N SER A 123 6.18 5.64 10.71
CA SER A 123 7.35 4.78 10.93
C SER A 123 8.28 4.67 9.71
N ARG A 124 7.78 4.93 8.51
CA ARG A 124 8.47 4.72 7.21
C ARG A 124 9.03 3.30 7.00
N LEU A 125 8.48 2.30 7.72
CA LEU A 125 8.98 0.91 7.70
C LEU A 125 8.38 0.05 6.57
N ALA A 126 7.47 0.60 5.76
CA ALA A 126 6.75 -0.17 4.75
C ALA A 126 7.68 -0.86 3.72
N ALA A 127 8.74 -0.18 3.26
CA ALA A 127 9.73 -0.76 2.35
C ALA A 127 10.50 -1.92 3.02
N TYR A 128 10.91 -1.77 4.26
CA TYR A 128 11.63 -2.82 5.00
C TYR A 128 10.75 -4.06 5.23
N LEU A 129 9.47 -3.86 5.50
CA LEU A 129 8.49 -4.95 5.59
C LEU A 129 8.24 -5.60 4.21
N ARG A 130 8.19 -4.78 3.14
CA ARG A 130 7.97 -5.27 1.77
C ARG A 130 9.11 -6.17 1.30
N PHE A 131 10.35 -5.81 1.59
CA PHE A 131 11.53 -6.57 1.16
C PHE A 131 12.01 -7.59 2.21
N GLY A 132 11.30 -7.74 3.32
CA GLY A 132 11.62 -8.73 4.35
C GLY A 132 12.90 -8.41 5.15
N VAL A 133 13.39 -7.17 5.09
CA VAL A 133 14.50 -6.69 5.94
C VAL A 133 14.05 -6.67 7.41
N LEU A 134 12.77 -6.36 7.64
CA LEU A 134 12.13 -6.40 8.94
C LEU A 134 10.88 -7.28 8.87
N HIS A 135 10.73 -8.20 9.81
CA HIS A 135 9.56 -9.07 9.84
C HIS A 135 8.45 -8.47 10.72
N PRO A 136 7.15 -8.51 10.33
CA PRO A 136 6.07 -7.90 11.10
C PRO A 136 5.96 -8.45 12.54
N ARG A 137 6.35 -9.69 12.79
CA ARG A 137 6.35 -10.27 14.14
C ARG A 137 7.31 -9.55 15.11
N THR A 138 8.36 -8.92 14.60
CA THR A 138 9.26 -8.10 15.41
C THR A 138 8.52 -6.87 15.93
N LEU A 139 7.79 -6.17 15.04
CA LEU A 139 7.00 -4.99 15.43
C LEU A 139 5.85 -5.35 16.37
N LEU A 140 5.21 -6.49 16.13
CA LEU A 140 4.05 -6.96 16.87
C LEU A 140 4.36 -7.38 18.33
N GLN A 141 5.63 -7.45 18.74
CA GLN A 141 5.99 -7.67 20.14
C GLN A 141 5.71 -6.44 21.01
N ASP A 142 5.94 -5.24 20.44
CA ASP A 142 6.01 -3.99 21.17
C ASP A 142 4.98 -2.96 20.69
N CYS A 143 3.99 -3.36 19.87
CA CYS A 143 2.93 -2.46 19.41
C CYS A 143 1.54 -3.00 19.71
N ASP A 144 0.59 -2.08 19.84
CA ASP A 144 -0.84 -2.35 20.00
C ASP A 144 -1.70 -1.32 19.26
N GLY A 145 -2.97 -1.24 19.59
CA GLY A 145 -3.90 -0.21 19.14
C GLY A 145 -3.93 -0.02 17.62
N THR A 146 -3.82 1.24 17.24
CA THR A 146 -3.94 1.67 15.84
C THR A 146 -2.80 1.14 14.98
N PHE A 147 -1.55 1.19 15.46
CA PHE A 147 -0.40 0.72 14.67
C PHE A 147 -0.47 -0.79 14.39
N ARG A 148 -0.85 -1.60 15.38
CA ARG A 148 -1.12 -3.03 15.18
C ARG A 148 -2.22 -3.27 14.14
N SER A 149 -3.26 -2.43 14.13
CA SER A 149 -4.34 -2.51 13.14
C SER A 149 -3.84 -2.20 11.72
N GLU A 150 -2.86 -1.31 11.55
CA GLU A 150 -2.24 -1.06 10.23
C GLU A 150 -1.45 -2.27 9.72
N LEU A 151 -0.75 -2.99 10.61
CA LEU A 151 -0.12 -4.26 10.25
C LEU A 151 -1.17 -5.32 9.85
N ALA A 152 -2.30 -5.37 10.57
CA ALA A 152 -3.41 -6.25 10.20
C ALA A 152 -4.03 -5.90 8.84
N TRP A 153 -4.12 -4.62 8.45
CA TRP A 153 -4.56 -4.20 7.11
C TRP A 153 -3.66 -4.76 6.01
N ARG A 154 -2.34 -4.70 6.20
CA ARG A 154 -1.38 -5.31 5.26
C ARG A 154 -1.64 -6.80 5.08
N GLU A 155 -1.92 -7.52 6.16
CA GLU A 155 -2.19 -8.96 6.12
C GLU A 155 -3.58 -9.28 5.55
N PHE A 156 -4.58 -8.46 5.83
CA PHE A 156 -5.90 -8.57 5.23
C PHE A 156 -5.86 -8.50 3.70
N TYR A 157 -5.19 -7.48 3.15
CA TYR A 157 -5.08 -7.35 1.71
C TYR A 157 -4.25 -8.48 1.07
N ALA A 158 -3.23 -8.98 1.75
CA ALA A 158 -2.51 -10.16 1.30
C ALA A 158 -3.40 -11.42 1.29
N ASP A 159 -4.26 -11.59 2.29
CA ASP A 159 -5.23 -12.68 2.35
C ASP A 159 -6.31 -12.57 1.25
N VAL A 160 -6.79 -11.34 0.97
CA VAL A 160 -7.71 -11.09 -0.14
C VAL A 160 -7.05 -11.47 -1.48
N LEU A 161 -5.82 -11.03 -1.72
CA LEU A 161 -5.08 -11.35 -2.95
C LEU A 161 -4.79 -12.86 -3.07
N TRP A 162 -4.52 -13.53 -1.96
CA TRP A 162 -4.32 -14.98 -1.93
C TRP A 162 -5.56 -15.75 -2.42
N HIS A 163 -6.75 -15.34 -1.96
CA HIS A 163 -8.01 -15.98 -2.32
C HIS A 163 -8.59 -15.54 -3.66
N LYS A 164 -8.22 -14.33 -4.11
CA LYS A 164 -8.70 -13.69 -5.35
C LYS A 164 -7.54 -13.07 -6.13
N PRO A 165 -6.62 -13.87 -6.69
CA PRO A 165 -5.43 -13.37 -7.38
C PRO A 165 -5.76 -12.49 -8.59
N GLU A 166 -6.93 -12.65 -9.21
CA GLU A 166 -7.43 -11.82 -10.29
C GLU A 166 -7.57 -10.34 -9.89
N THR A 167 -7.80 -10.05 -8.60
CA THR A 167 -7.94 -8.67 -8.09
C THR A 167 -6.64 -7.86 -8.15
N ALA A 168 -5.52 -8.49 -8.47
CA ALA A 168 -4.30 -7.77 -8.86
C ALA A 168 -4.51 -6.89 -10.10
N ARG A 169 -5.51 -7.17 -10.96
CA ARG A 169 -5.75 -6.49 -12.24
C ARG A 169 -7.22 -6.15 -12.50
N GLU A 170 -8.13 -6.81 -11.79
CA GLU A 170 -9.58 -6.75 -12.03
C GLU A 170 -10.32 -6.17 -10.82
N ASN A 171 -11.50 -5.63 -11.03
CA ASN A 171 -12.34 -5.17 -9.93
C ASN A 171 -12.74 -6.33 -9.03
N TYR A 172 -12.60 -6.17 -7.72
CA TYR A 172 -13.11 -7.14 -6.75
C TYR A 172 -14.63 -7.28 -6.87
N ASP A 173 -15.35 -6.16 -6.99
CA ASP A 173 -16.77 -6.11 -7.34
C ASP A 173 -16.94 -5.93 -8.85
N ARG A 174 -17.30 -7.00 -9.54
CA ARG A 174 -17.42 -7.04 -11.00
C ARG A 174 -18.51 -6.13 -11.55
N ARG A 175 -19.43 -5.60 -10.75
CA ARG A 175 -20.40 -4.58 -11.20
C ARG A 175 -19.71 -3.34 -11.73
N PHE A 176 -18.54 -3.01 -11.17
CA PHE A 176 -17.73 -1.87 -11.59
C PHE A 176 -17.02 -2.05 -12.93
N ASP A 177 -17.08 -3.22 -13.55
CA ASP A 177 -16.62 -3.40 -14.94
C ASP A 177 -17.48 -2.59 -15.93
N ARG A 178 -18.68 -2.18 -15.51
CA ARG A 178 -19.59 -1.31 -16.27
C ARG A 178 -19.34 0.18 -16.06
N MET A 179 -18.42 0.54 -15.16
CA MET A 179 -18.09 1.94 -14.89
C MET A 179 -17.53 2.60 -16.16
N LYS A 180 -18.13 3.73 -16.52
CA LYS A 180 -17.58 4.55 -17.61
C LYS A 180 -16.40 5.33 -17.10
N HIS A 181 -15.27 5.15 -17.74
CA HIS A 181 -14.06 5.92 -17.48
C HIS A 181 -13.79 6.83 -18.68
N ASP A 182 -13.21 7.98 -18.39
CA ASP A 182 -12.60 8.82 -19.40
C ASP A 182 -11.18 8.30 -19.66
N ASN A 183 -10.70 8.46 -20.90
CA ASN A 183 -9.36 8.03 -21.27
C ASN A 183 -8.53 9.25 -21.67
N ASP A 184 -8.57 10.29 -20.80
CA ASP A 184 -7.85 11.55 -21.01
C ASP A 184 -6.41 11.42 -20.54
N GLU A 185 -5.49 11.27 -21.50
CA GLU A 185 -4.07 11.15 -21.22
C GLU A 185 -3.44 12.48 -20.78
N GLU A 186 -4.01 13.65 -21.19
CA GLU A 186 -3.50 14.95 -20.77
C GLU A 186 -3.80 15.22 -19.29
N LEU A 187 -5.01 14.93 -18.86
CA LEU A 187 -5.39 14.99 -17.45
C LEU A 187 -4.57 14.01 -16.60
N PHE A 188 -4.32 12.80 -17.13
CA PHE A 188 -3.48 11.83 -16.45
C PHE A 188 -2.03 12.31 -16.33
N GLU A 189 -1.49 12.92 -17.38
CA GLU A 189 -0.12 13.46 -17.33
C GLU A 189 -0.01 14.64 -16.36
N ALA A 190 -1.01 15.55 -16.33
CA ALA A 190 -1.07 16.63 -15.37
C ALA A 190 -1.09 16.11 -13.93
N TRP A 191 -1.88 15.07 -13.65
CA TRP A 191 -1.94 14.42 -12.35
C TRP A 191 -0.59 13.76 -11.98
N LYS A 192 0.02 12.99 -12.87
CA LYS A 192 1.32 12.34 -12.62
C LYS A 192 2.41 13.33 -12.23
N GLN A 193 2.41 14.51 -12.87
CA GLN A 193 3.42 15.55 -12.65
C GLN A 193 3.10 16.51 -11.50
N GLY A 194 1.96 16.35 -10.82
CA GLY A 194 1.53 17.26 -9.77
C GLY A 194 1.31 18.69 -10.30
N ARG A 195 0.52 18.80 -11.37
CA ARG A 195 0.14 20.06 -12.03
C ARG A 195 -1.38 20.15 -12.21
N THR A 196 -2.12 19.78 -11.15
CA THR A 196 -3.58 19.76 -11.19
C THR A 196 -4.24 21.06 -10.78
N GLY A 197 -3.48 21.97 -10.17
CA GLY A 197 -4.00 23.19 -9.54
C GLY A 197 -4.70 22.92 -8.20
N TYR A 198 -4.61 21.69 -7.68
CA TYR A 198 -5.03 21.32 -6.33
C TYR A 198 -3.80 21.06 -5.46
N PRO A 199 -3.38 22.03 -4.61
CA PRO A 199 -2.06 22.02 -3.98
C PRO A 199 -1.72 20.74 -3.21
N ILE A 200 -2.67 20.12 -2.49
CA ILE A 200 -2.42 18.89 -1.75
C ILE A 200 -2.24 17.68 -2.67
N VAL A 201 -2.91 17.65 -3.83
CA VAL A 201 -2.76 16.63 -4.86
C VAL A 201 -1.39 16.77 -5.51
N ASP A 202 -1.03 17.98 -5.89
CA ASP A 202 0.24 18.30 -6.54
C ASP A 202 1.43 17.98 -5.62
N ALA A 203 1.33 18.37 -4.35
CA ALA A 203 2.34 18.04 -3.33
C ALA A 203 2.52 16.51 -3.17
N GLY A 204 1.42 15.76 -3.13
CA GLY A 204 1.48 14.31 -3.03
C GLY A 204 2.18 13.65 -4.21
N MET A 205 1.82 14.05 -5.43
CA MET A 205 2.42 13.49 -6.64
C MET A 205 3.90 13.85 -6.78
N ARG A 206 4.28 15.08 -6.42
CA ARG A 206 5.69 15.50 -6.42
C ARG A 206 6.50 14.82 -5.33
N GLN A 207 5.95 14.59 -4.12
CA GLN A 207 6.59 13.77 -3.10
C GLN A 207 6.88 12.36 -3.62
N LEU A 208 5.90 11.73 -4.30
CA LEU A 208 6.08 10.40 -4.90
C LEU A 208 7.28 10.36 -5.85
N LEU A 209 7.39 11.36 -6.73
CA LEU A 209 8.46 11.42 -7.73
C LEU A 209 9.83 11.72 -7.11
N GLN A 210 9.88 12.54 -6.04
CA GLN A 210 11.13 12.96 -5.39
C GLN A 210 11.67 11.91 -4.42
N GLU A 211 10.79 11.29 -3.62
CA GLU A 211 11.18 10.42 -2.52
C GLU A 211 10.89 8.91 -2.78
N GLY A 212 10.15 8.57 -3.83
CA GLY A 212 9.61 7.22 -3.99
C GLY A 212 8.63 6.85 -2.85
N PHE A 213 8.13 7.83 -2.14
CA PHE A 213 7.24 7.69 -1.00
C PHE A 213 6.11 8.71 -1.08
N MET A 214 4.96 8.38 -0.50
CA MET A 214 3.85 9.32 -0.29
C MET A 214 3.17 8.96 1.02
N HIS A 215 2.86 9.96 1.82
CA HIS A 215 2.11 9.78 3.08
C HIS A 215 0.75 9.12 2.84
N ASN A 216 0.33 8.16 3.67
CA ASN A 216 -0.90 7.38 3.45
C ASN A 216 -2.14 8.24 3.25
N ARG A 217 -2.35 9.29 4.06
CA ARG A 217 -3.49 10.19 3.89
C ARG A 217 -3.52 10.86 2.53
N VAL A 218 -2.35 11.23 2.04
CA VAL A 218 -2.22 11.88 0.73
C VAL A 218 -2.46 10.88 -0.40
N ARG A 219 -1.99 9.61 -0.27
CA ARG A 219 -2.31 8.54 -1.24
C ARG A 219 -3.83 8.42 -1.45
N MET A 220 -4.62 8.49 -0.39
CA MET A 220 -6.09 8.44 -0.48
C MET A 220 -6.66 9.65 -1.21
N ILE A 221 -6.13 10.85 -0.97
CA ILE A 221 -6.60 12.10 -1.59
C ILE A 221 -6.31 12.08 -3.09
N VAL A 222 -5.05 11.79 -3.49
CA VAL A 222 -4.66 11.80 -4.90
C VAL A 222 -5.33 10.67 -5.69
N ALA A 223 -5.59 9.53 -5.05
CA ALA A 223 -6.33 8.43 -5.68
C ALA A 223 -7.81 8.77 -5.87
N SER A 224 -8.44 9.40 -4.87
CA SER A 224 -9.81 9.89 -5.00
C SER A 224 -9.94 10.92 -6.12
N PHE A 225 -8.99 11.84 -6.21
CA PHE A 225 -8.97 12.84 -7.26
C PHE A 225 -8.87 12.20 -8.66
N LEU A 226 -7.93 11.27 -8.86
CA LEU A 226 -7.80 10.57 -10.14
C LEU A 226 -9.11 9.89 -10.56
N VAL A 227 -9.73 9.15 -9.63
CA VAL A 227 -10.87 8.28 -9.97
C VAL A 227 -12.19 9.04 -10.01
N LYS A 228 -12.36 10.07 -9.17
CA LYS A 228 -13.66 10.70 -8.93
C LYS A 228 -13.76 12.15 -9.40
N ASP A 229 -12.65 12.80 -9.66
CA ASP A 229 -12.61 14.15 -10.24
C ASP A 229 -12.12 14.10 -11.70
N LEU A 230 -11.14 13.24 -12.02
CA LEU A 230 -10.69 13.06 -13.39
C LEU A 230 -11.37 11.87 -14.10
N HIS A 231 -12.16 11.07 -13.39
CA HIS A 231 -12.88 9.89 -13.90
C HIS A 231 -12.00 8.87 -14.63
N LEU A 232 -10.71 8.84 -14.29
CA LEU A 232 -9.75 7.93 -14.90
C LEU A 232 -9.75 6.56 -14.20
N PRO A 233 -9.38 5.48 -14.93
CA PRO A 233 -9.35 4.15 -14.38
C PRO A 233 -8.37 4.04 -13.19
N TRP A 234 -8.80 3.42 -12.09
CA TRP A 234 -7.95 3.26 -10.90
C TRP A 234 -6.63 2.52 -11.19
N TRP A 235 -6.63 1.59 -12.14
CA TRP A 235 -5.44 0.82 -12.51
C TRP A 235 -4.35 1.65 -13.21
N TRP A 236 -4.69 2.81 -13.77
CA TRP A 236 -3.70 3.75 -14.29
C TRP A 236 -2.88 4.33 -13.14
N GLY A 237 -3.54 4.82 -12.11
CA GLY A 237 -2.89 5.34 -10.91
C GLY A 237 -2.15 4.26 -10.13
N ALA A 238 -2.76 3.07 -9.96
CA ALA A 238 -2.13 1.95 -9.30
C ALA A 238 -0.82 1.51 -9.98
N ARG A 239 -0.80 1.49 -11.31
CA ARG A 239 0.42 1.20 -12.10
C ARG A 239 1.48 2.27 -11.92
N HIS A 240 1.08 3.54 -11.93
CA HIS A 240 1.98 4.66 -11.71
C HIS A 240 2.61 4.58 -10.31
N PHE A 241 1.82 4.30 -9.28
CA PHE A 241 2.32 4.08 -7.92
C PHE A 241 3.32 2.92 -7.85
N MET A 242 2.98 1.77 -8.40
CA MET A 242 3.89 0.61 -8.42
C MET A 242 5.22 0.88 -9.13
N LYS A 243 5.25 1.82 -10.07
CA LYS A 243 6.47 2.21 -10.79
C LYS A 243 7.39 3.08 -9.94
N HIS A 244 6.83 3.91 -9.05
CA HIS A 244 7.59 4.94 -8.33
C HIS A 244 7.76 4.65 -6.83
N LEU A 245 6.84 3.93 -6.19
CA LEU A 245 6.92 3.64 -4.77
C LEU A 245 8.03 2.65 -4.44
N VAL A 246 8.93 3.01 -3.53
CA VAL A 246 9.94 2.10 -2.97
C VAL A 246 9.33 1.01 -2.09
N ASP A 247 8.14 1.26 -1.52
CA ASP A 247 7.38 0.32 -0.71
C ASP A 247 6.28 -0.42 -1.49
N GLY A 248 6.33 -0.37 -2.83
CA GLY A 248 5.29 -0.91 -3.70
C GLY A 248 5.00 -2.39 -3.42
N ASP A 249 3.83 -2.67 -2.86
CA ASP A 249 3.29 -4.00 -2.57
C ASP A 249 1.99 -4.21 -3.34
N VAL A 250 1.90 -5.26 -4.13
CA VAL A 250 0.74 -5.49 -5.02
C VAL A 250 -0.55 -5.64 -4.23
N ALA A 251 -0.52 -6.39 -3.12
CA ALA A 251 -1.72 -6.60 -2.32
C ALA A 251 -2.23 -5.28 -1.74
N SER A 252 -1.36 -4.53 -1.06
CA SER A 252 -1.71 -3.27 -0.44
C SER A 252 -2.06 -2.20 -1.48
N ASN A 253 -1.26 -2.07 -2.55
CA ASN A 253 -1.49 -1.04 -3.57
C ASN A 253 -2.82 -1.24 -4.28
N GLN A 254 -3.05 -2.43 -4.88
CA GLN A 254 -4.22 -2.67 -5.70
C GLN A 254 -5.52 -2.60 -4.89
N HIS A 255 -5.55 -3.14 -3.68
CA HIS A 255 -6.77 -3.13 -2.88
C HIS A 255 -7.07 -1.76 -2.25
N ASN A 256 -6.04 -0.95 -1.91
CA ASN A 256 -6.27 0.43 -1.48
C ASN A 256 -6.78 1.31 -2.63
N TRP A 257 -6.28 1.15 -3.85
CA TRP A 257 -6.82 1.81 -5.03
C TRP A 257 -8.28 1.43 -5.28
N GLN A 258 -8.60 0.14 -5.21
CA GLN A 258 -9.98 -0.34 -5.35
C GLN A 258 -10.87 0.12 -4.18
N TRP A 259 -10.32 0.23 -2.96
CA TRP A 259 -11.04 0.79 -1.82
C TRP A 259 -11.48 2.23 -2.09
N VAL A 260 -10.58 3.07 -2.59
CA VAL A 260 -10.90 4.46 -2.96
C VAL A 260 -11.89 4.52 -4.13
N ALA A 261 -11.71 3.67 -5.13
CA ALA A 261 -12.61 3.57 -6.30
C ALA A 261 -14.00 3.02 -5.95
N GLY A 262 -14.17 2.40 -4.78
CA GLY A 262 -15.44 1.82 -4.35
C GLY A 262 -15.71 0.41 -4.88
N CYS A 263 -14.81 -0.16 -5.69
CA CYS A 263 -14.94 -1.49 -6.29
C CYS A 263 -14.21 -2.60 -5.51
N GLY A 264 -13.52 -2.26 -4.42
CA GLY A 264 -12.73 -3.20 -3.61
C GLY A 264 -13.55 -3.94 -2.57
N THR A 265 -12.88 -4.84 -1.87
CA THR A 265 -13.40 -5.44 -0.65
C THR A 265 -13.42 -4.41 0.47
N ASP A 266 -14.45 -4.40 1.32
CA ASP A 266 -14.64 -3.41 2.40
C ASP A 266 -14.47 -1.96 1.92
N ALA A 267 -14.87 -1.69 0.67
CA ALA A 267 -14.61 -0.43 0.00
C ALA A 267 -15.31 0.77 0.65
N ALA A 268 -14.72 1.93 0.48
CA ALA A 268 -15.36 3.17 0.87
C ALA A 268 -16.71 3.33 0.14
N PRO A 269 -17.76 3.81 0.83
CA PRO A 269 -19.01 4.12 0.15
C PRO A 269 -18.79 5.03 -1.05
N PHE A 270 -19.45 4.76 -2.16
CA PHE A 270 -19.25 5.48 -3.44
C PHE A 270 -19.43 6.99 -3.33
N PHE A 271 -20.33 7.44 -2.45
CA PHE A 271 -20.59 8.87 -2.20
C PHE A 271 -19.48 9.57 -1.39
N ARG A 272 -18.49 8.82 -0.87
CA ARG A 272 -17.32 9.40 -0.21
C ARG A 272 -16.34 9.89 -1.26
N ILE A 273 -16.53 11.12 -1.70
CA ILE A 273 -15.65 11.84 -2.62
C ILE A 273 -14.90 12.88 -1.81
N PHE A 274 -13.58 12.82 -1.83
CA PHE A 274 -12.77 13.74 -1.04
C PHE A 274 -12.65 15.06 -1.79
N ASN A 275 -13.06 16.16 -1.15
CA ASN A 275 -12.78 17.50 -1.65
C ASN A 275 -11.32 17.85 -1.30
N PRO A 276 -10.40 18.03 -2.28
CA PRO A 276 -8.98 18.22 -2.02
C PRO A 276 -8.68 19.43 -1.14
N THR A 277 -9.40 20.53 -1.33
CA THR A 277 -9.24 21.75 -0.53
C THR A 277 -9.64 21.54 0.94
N THR A 278 -10.75 20.84 1.17
CA THR A 278 -11.18 20.52 2.53
C THR A 278 -10.24 19.54 3.21
N GLN A 279 -9.70 18.56 2.45
CA GLN A 279 -8.71 17.63 2.97
C GLN A 279 -7.40 18.34 3.33
N ALA A 280 -6.94 19.27 2.50
CA ALA A 280 -5.75 20.09 2.79
C ALA A 280 -5.94 20.87 4.10
N LYS A 281 -7.04 21.61 4.25
CA LYS A 281 -7.35 22.38 5.47
C LYS A 281 -7.37 21.50 6.72
N LYS A 282 -7.80 20.25 6.59
CA LYS A 282 -7.91 19.33 7.73
C LYS A 282 -6.57 18.70 8.13
N PHE A 283 -5.74 18.30 7.15
CA PHE A 283 -4.57 17.45 7.40
C PHE A 283 -3.24 18.17 7.23
N ASP A 284 -3.23 19.32 6.56
CA ASP A 284 -2.09 20.23 6.44
C ASP A 284 -2.57 21.68 6.70
N PRO A 285 -3.10 21.99 7.92
CA PRO A 285 -3.77 23.23 8.21
C PRO A 285 -2.90 24.47 7.98
N ASP A 286 -1.61 24.34 8.25
CA ASP A 286 -0.63 25.42 8.08
C ASP A 286 0.07 25.38 6.72
N GLY A 287 -0.29 24.43 5.84
CA GLY A 287 0.28 24.30 4.50
C GLY A 287 1.76 23.93 4.48
N VAL A 288 2.28 23.30 5.53
CA VAL A 288 3.70 22.93 5.64
C VAL A 288 4.07 21.86 4.62
N TYR A 289 3.23 20.84 4.48
CA TYR A 289 3.43 19.78 3.50
C TYR A 289 3.35 20.31 2.07
N VAL A 290 2.34 21.13 1.76
CA VAL A 290 2.17 21.73 0.44
C VAL A 290 3.35 22.61 0.09
N ARG A 291 3.78 23.50 0.99
CA ARG A 291 4.95 24.36 0.73
C ARG A 291 6.24 23.58 0.49
N LYS A 292 6.38 22.43 1.15
CA LYS A 292 7.59 21.60 0.98
C LYS A 292 7.69 20.97 -0.41
N TYR A 293 6.56 20.44 -0.94
CA TYR A 293 6.60 19.65 -2.17
C TYR A 293 6.03 20.36 -3.41
N ALA A 294 5.14 21.33 -3.22
CA ALA A 294 4.49 22.06 -4.32
C ALA A 294 4.33 23.56 -4.00
N PRO A 295 5.44 24.30 -3.76
CA PRO A 295 5.38 25.71 -3.36
C PRO A 295 4.74 26.63 -4.41
N ASP A 296 4.77 26.24 -5.68
CA ASP A 296 4.20 26.95 -6.83
C ASP A 296 2.76 26.54 -7.18
N SER A 297 2.22 25.50 -6.55
CA SER A 297 0.91 24.95 -6.93
C SER A 297 -0.25 25.93 -6.77
N HIS A 298 -0.13 26.91 -5.88
CA HIS A 298 -1.14 27.98 -5.69
C HIS A 298 -1.26 28.92 -6.90
N THR A 299 -0.30 28.91 -7.82
CA THR A 299 -0.32 29.72 -9.05
C THR A 299 -0.93 28.98 -10.25
N LEU A 300 -1.21 27.68 -10.09
CA LEU A 300 -1.80 26.86 -11.14
C LEU A 300 -3.32 26.96 -11.10
N GLU A 301 -3.93 27.12 -12.25
CA GLU A 301 -5.39 27.01 -12.37
C GLU A 301 -5.82 25.55 -12.21
N PRO A 302 -6.92 25.28 -11.50
CA PRO A 302 -7.48 23.95 -11.40
C PRO A 302 -7.87 23.38 -12.78
N ILE A 303 -7.38 22.18 -13.09
CA ILE A 303 -7.68 21.52 -14.38
C ILE A 303 -9.13 21.04 -14.50
N VAL A 304 -9.84 20.91 -13.40
CA VAL A 304 -11.28 20.58 -13.32
C VAL A 304 -11.93 21.32 -12.15
N ASP A 305 -13.26 21.52 -12.20
CA ASP A 305 -14.03 22.01 -11.09
C ASP A 305 -14.54 20.83 -10.23
N HIS A 306 -14.02 20.71 -9.01
CA HIS A 306 -14.38 19.64 -8.08
C HIS A 306 -15.91 19.56 -7.83
N ALA A 307 -16.63 20.68 -7.77
CA ALA A 307 -18.05 20.64 -7.47
C ALA A 307 -18.84 20.04 -8.64
N VAL A 308 -18.47 20.34 -9.86
CA VAL A 308 -19.01 19.76 -11.09
C VAL A 308 -18.66 18.27 -11.16
N GLU A 309 -17.39 17.93 -11.05
CA GLU A 309 -16.93 16.55 -11.22
C GLU A 309 -17.43 15.61 -10.12
N ARG A 310 -17.63 16.14 -8.91
CA ARG A 310 -18.28 15.40 -7.85
C ARG A 310 -19.69 14.93 -8.25
N GLN A 311 -20.46 15.78 -8.92
CA GLN A 311 -21.81 15.39 -9.37
C GLN A 311 -21.74 14.35 -10.47
N VAL A 312 -20.85 14.54 -11.45
CA VAL A 312 -20.60 13.57 -12.53
C VAL A 312 -20.22 12.20 -11.94
N ALA A 313 -19.33 12.17 -10.95
CA ALA A 313 -18.97 10.94 -10.26
C ALA A 313 -20.20 10.25 -9.64
N LEU A 314 -21.02 11.00 -8.88
CA LEU A 314 -22.22 10.44 -8.24
C LEU A 314 -23.17 9.83 -9.26
N ASP A 315 -23.38 10.49 -10.41
CA ASP A 315 -24.26 10.02 -11.47
C ASP A 315 -23.72 8.73 -12.11
N ARG A 316 -22.40 8.66 -12.38
CA ARG A 316 -21.74 7.45 -12.90
C ARG A 316 -21.85 6.27 -11.94
N TYR A 317 -21.63 6.49 -10.64
CA TYR A 317 -21.78 5.44 -9.63
C TYR A 317 -23.24 5.00 -9.47
N GLN A 318 -24.20 5.92 -9.61
CA GLN A 318 -25.62 5.59 -9.58
C GLN A 318 -26.03 4.70 -10.75
N ALA A 319 -25.46 4.93 -11.93
CA ALA A 319 -25.78 4.19 -13.16
C ALA A 319 -25.35 2.71 -13.15
N ILE A 320 -24.43 2.32 -12.26
CA ILE A 320 -23.94 0.93 -12.16
C ILE A 320 -24.55 0.13 -10.99
N LYS A 321 -25.38 0.77 -10.15
CA LYS A 321 -26.15 0.06 -9.13
C LYS A 321 -27.20 -0.86 -9.78
#